data_988aae644f74ca30367937119783b86c
#
_entry.id   988aae644f74ca30367937119783b86c
#
_cell.length_a   1.000
_cell.length_b   1.000
_cell.length_c   1.000
_cell.angle_alpha   90.00
_cell.angle_beta   90.00
_cell.angle_gamma   90.00
#
_symmetry.space_group_name_H-M   'P 1'
#
loop_
_entity.id
_entity.type
_entity.pdbx_description
1 polymer ?
#
loop_
_entity_poly.entity_id
_entity_poly.type
_entity_poly.pdbx_seq_one_letter_code
_entity_poly.pdbx_strand_id
1 'polypeptide(L)'
;MCALVAQERKVQNKPYIDYRRLHYGFFVGVHMQDLELVNNGYVTPEGQQWYGDVAAYSPGFSVGVLADLRLNSYLSLRLIPTMHFGDKTVILREQNSGERVRQQLKSTYVSLPIEAKFAAERFNNYRPYVIAGVSPMLDLTVKKQRPILVKPFDLMLEVGFGCDFYLPFFKLNPELKFAFSILDILDKDRSDLLDANYLKYTRSLDKVTAKMIVLSFYFE
;
A
#
# COMPACT_ATOMS: atom_id res chain seq x y z
N MET A 1 7.84 40.51 42.21
CA MET A 1 8.67 40.44 41.00
C MET A 1 8.07 39.36 40.12
N CYS A 2 7.20 39.70 39.16
CA CYS A 2 6.67 38.72 38.17
C CYS A 2 7.71 38.62 37.05
N ALA A 3 8.38 37.49 36.96
CA ALA A 3 9.19 37.16 35.80
C ALA A 3 8.23 36.89 34.62
N LEU A 4 8.13 37.86 33.71
CA LEU A 4 7.55 37.67 32.39
C LEU A 4 8.49 36.73 31.64
N VAL A 5 8.17 35.43 31.64
CA VAL A 5 8.76 34.47 30.71
C VAL A 5 8.19 34.83 29.33
N ALA A 6 8.96 35.63 28.60
CA ALA A 6 8.68 35.87 27.19
C ALA A 6 8.81 34.53 26.49
N GLN A 7 7.68 33.93 26.14
CA GLN A 7 7.66 32.78 25.24
C GLN A 7 8.27 33.24 23.93
N GLU A 8 9.50 32.80 23.64
CA GLU A 8 10.12 32.98 22.33
C GLU A 8 9.18 32.33 21.29
N ARG A 9 8.46 33.17 20.55
CA ARG A 9 7.67 32.70 19.42
C ARG A 9 8.65 32.11 18.41
N LYS A 10 8.66 30.79 18.29
CA LYS A 10 9.44 30.13 17.24
C LYS A 10 9.07 30.71 15.88
N VAL A 11 10.08 31.07 15.09
CA VAL A 11 9.89 31.60 13.74
C VAL A 11 9.08 30.63 12.93
N GLN A 12 8.01 31.11 12.30
CA GLN A 12 7.15 30.33 11.47
C GLN A 12 7.76 30.23 10.06
N ASN A 13 8.20 29.03 9.68
CA ASN A 13 8.77 28.77 8.36
C ASN A 13 7.67 28.79 7.29
N LYS A 14 7.94 29.37 6.12
CA LYS A 14 7.01 29.40 4.98
C LYS A 14 5.57 29.81 5.36
N PRO A 15 5.33 30.99 5.94
CA PRO A 15 4.03 31.36 6.52
C PRO A 15 2.89 31.39 5.49
N TYR A 16 3.20 31.59 4.20
CA TYR A 16 2.22 31.74 3.12
C TYR A 16 2.01 30.46 2.28
N ILE A 17 2.75 29.38 2.56
CA ILE A 17 2.68 28.18 1.73
C ILE A 17 1.26 27.56 1.73
N ASP A 18 0.59 27.59 2.89
CA ASP A 18 -0.75 27.02 3.05
C ASP A 18 -1.84 27.81 2.30
N TYR A 19 -1.57 29.02 1.80
CA TYR A 19 -2.52 29.78 0.98
C TYR A 19 -2.51 29.37 -0.49
N ARG A 20 -1.50 28.67 -0.95
CA ARG A 20 -1.48 28.12 -2.32
C ARG A 20 -2.56 27.05 -2.47
N ARG A 21 -3.27 27.09 -3.59
CA ARG A 21 -4.31 26.12 -3.89
C ARG A 21 -3.75 24.78 -4.35
N LEU A 22 -2.61 24.79 -5.00
CA LEU A 22 -2.00 23.61 -5.60
C LEU A 22 -0.56 23.48 -5.12
N HIS A 23 -0.24 22.30 -4.61
CA HIS A 23 1.08 21.91 -4.17
C HIS A 23 1.55 20.72 -5.01
N TYR A 24 2.82 20.68 -5.29
CA TYR A 24 3.47 19.57 -5.97
C TYR A 24 4.62 19.07 -5.12
N GLY A 25 4.87 17.81 -5.21
CA GLY A 25 5.96 17.18 -4.51
C GLY A 25 6.29 15.83 -5.10
N PHE A 26 7.25 15.18 -4.48
CA PHE A 26 7.57 13.78 -4.71
C PHE A 26 7.68 13.08 -3.37
N PHE A 27 7.59 11.76 -3.40
CA PHE A 27 7.83 10.99 -2.19
C PHE A 27 8.71 9.78 -2.47
N VAL A 28 9.36 9.34 -1.41
CA VAL A 28 10.01 8.06 -1.29
C VAL A 28 9.46 7.35 -0.06
N GLY A 29 9.32 6.05 -0.14
CA GLY A 29 8.77 5.28 0.98
C GLY A 29 9.22 3.84 0.96
N VAL A 30 9.05 3.20 2.09
CA VAL A 30 9.17 1.75 2.23
C VAL A 30 7.80 1.16 2.48
N HIS A 31 7.54 -0.01 1.92
CA HIS A 31 6.29 -0.70 2.16
C HIS A 31 6.53 -2.15 2.55
N MET A 32 5.58 -2.70 3.28
CA MET A 32 5.46 -4.13 3.54
C MET A 32 4.14 -4.59 2.97
N GLN A 33 4.18 -5.56 2.07
CA GLN A 33 3.00 -6.10 1.44
C GLN A 33 2.81 -7.55 1.83
N ASP A 34 1.56 -7.91 2.11
CA ASP A 34 1.11 -9.25 2.46
C ASP A 34 -0.06 -9.67 1.59
N LEU A 35 -0.21 -10.98 1.39
CA LEU A 35 -1.36 -11.59 0.73
C LEU A 35 -2.14 -12.41 1.75
N GLU A 36 -3.38 -12.11 1.95
CA GLU A 36 -4.28 -12.94 2.75
C GLU A 36 -4.91 -14.01 1.87
N LEU A 37 -4.57 -15.26 2.15
CA LEU A 37 -5.04 -16.43 1.43
C LEU A 37 -6.15 -17.09 2.25
N VAL A 38 -7.37 -17.10 1.74
CA VAL A 38 -8.49 -17.81 2.36
C VAL A 38 -8.57 -19.21 1.75
N ASN A 39 -8.29 -20.23 2.57
CA ASN A 39 -8.31 -21.62 2.15
C ASN A 39 -9.75 -22.18 2.24
N ASN A 40 -10.18 -22.96 1.24
CA ASN A 40 -11.53 -23.57 1.19
C ASN A 40 -11.59 -25.04 1.66
N GLY A 41 -10.44 -25.62 2.04
CA GLY A 41 -10.36 -27.00 2.52
C GLY A 41 -10.53 -28.07 1.42
N TYR A 42 -10.32 -27.73 0.16
CA TYR A 42 -10.44 -28.67 -0.95
C TYR A 42 -9.47 -29.84 -0.81
N VAL A 43 -9.98 -31.06 -0.93
CA VAL A 43 -9.20 -32.31 -0.95
C VAL A 43 -9.15 -32.80 -2.39
N THR A 44 -7.93 -33.08 -2.87
CA THR A 44 -7.74 -33.63 -4.23
C THR A 44 -8.24 -35.07 -4.33
N PRO A 45 -8.49 -35.61 -5.54
CA PRO A 45 -8.86 -37.02 -5.72
C PRO A 45 -7.84 -38.02 -5.14
N GLU A 46 -6.57 -37.60 -5.01
CA GLU A 46 -5.49 -38.38 -4.38
C GLU A 46 -5.47 -38.25 -2.84
N GLY A 47 -6.42 -37.55 -2.23
CA GLY A 47 -6.51 -37.34 -0.79
C GLY A 47 -5.56 -36.26 -0.23
N GLN A 48 -4.94 -35.45 -1.09
CA GLN A 48 -4.05 -34.34 -0.68
C GLN A 48 -4.88 -33.12 -0.36
N GLN A 49 -4.51 -32.43 0.72
CA GLN A 49 -5.08 -31.15 1.12
C GLN A 49 -3.98 -30.09 1.19
N TRP A 50 -4.15 -29.02 0.40
CA TRP A 50 -3.17 -27.97 0.27
C TRP A 50 -3.65 -26.67 0.93
N TYR A 51 -2.75 -26.03 1.66
CA TYR A 51 -2.97 -24.74 2.31
C TYR A 51 -1.99 -23.72 1.75
N GLY A 52 -2.52 -22.58 1.36
CA GLY A 52 -1.70 -21.41 1.08
C GLY A 52 -1.32 -20.73 2.39
N ASP A 53 -0.04 -20.49 2.58
CA ASP A 53 0.52 -19.73 3.68
C ASP A 53 1.45 -18.65 3.13
N VAL A 54 1.49 -17.49 3.77
CA VAL A 54 2.38 -16.41 3.34
C VAL A 54 3.63 -16.48 4.17
N ALA A 55 4.77 -16.57 3.51
CA ALA A 55 6.04 -16.87 4.16
C ALA A 55 6.53 -15.77 5.11
N ALA A 56 6.36 -14.51 4.73
CA ALA A 56 6.75 -13.33 5.50
C ALA A 56 6.36 -12.05 4.77
N TYR A 57 6.22 -10.97 5.51
CA TYR A 57 6.19 -9.63 4.95
C TYR A 57 7.45 -9.37 4.14
N SER A 58 7.29 -9.12 2.85
CA SER A 58 8.41 -8.77 1.99
C SER A 58 8.53 -7.26 1.92
N PRO A 59 9.65 -6.69 2.37
CA PRO A 59 9.88 -5.26 2.26
C PRO A 59 10.07 -4.86 0.80
N GLY A 60 9.51 -3.72 0.44
CA GLY A 60 9.67 -3.09 -0.85
C GLY A 60 9.87 -1.59 -0.70
N PHE A 61 10.07 -0.91 -1.80
CA PHE A 61 10.14 0.54 -1.81
C PHE A 61 9.13 1.14 -2.79
N SER A 62 8.71 2.37 -2.49
CA SER A 62 7.72 3.11 -3.27
C SER A 62 8.27 4.48 -3.62
N VAL A 63 8.02 4.91 -4.84
CA VAL A 63 8.34 6.26 -5.29
C VAL A 63 7.19 6.83 -6.09
N GLY A 64 6.98 8.12 -6.01
CA GLY A 64 5.92 8.76 -6.77
C GLY A 64 5.96 10.27 -6.70
N VAL A 65 5.02 10.87 -7.40
CA VAL A 65 4.82 12.31 -7.42
C VAL A 65 3.49 12.64 -6.76
N LEU A 66 3.41 13.81 -6.15
CA LEU A 66 2.25 14.29 -5.42
C LEU A 66 1.71 15.54 -6.13
N ALA A 67 0.40 15.56 -6.34
CA ALA A 67 -0.37 16.76 -6.60
C ALA A 67 -1.42 16.89 -5.48
N ASP A 68 -1.35 17.95 -4.69
CA ASP A 68 -2.26 18.24 -3.58
C ASP A 68 -3.06 19.51 -3.91
N LEU A 69 -4.37 19.36 -4.09
CA LEU A 69 -5.31 20.44 -4.36
C LEU A 69 -6.06 20.80 -3.09
N ARG A 70 -5.73 21.95 -2.54
CA ARG A 70 -6.43 22.49 -1.36
C ARG A 70 -7.85 22.93 -1.72
N LEU A 71 -8.83 22.33 -1.08
CA LEU A 71 -10.25 22.68 -1.21
C LEU A 71 -10.67 23.76 -0.19
N ASN A 72 -10.23 23.57 1.06
CA ASN A 72 -10.47 24.55 2.12
C ASN A 72 -9.31 24.53 3.14
N SER A 73 -9.48 25.19 4.31
CA SER A 73 -8.42 25.28 5.32
C SER A 73 -8.07 23.95 5.96
N TYR A 74 -8.94 22.95 5.91
CA TYR A 74 -8.76 21.65 6.57
C TYR A 74 -8.70 20.49 5.58
N LEU A 75 -9.30 20.65 4.40
CA LEU A 75 -9.47 19.56 3.43
C LEU A 75 -8.70 19.84 2.15
N SER A 76 -7.94 18.86 1.71
CA SER A 76 -7.34 18.82 0.38
C SER A 76 -7.56 17.47 -0.29
N LEU A 77 -7.50 17.46 -1.61
CA LEU A 77 -7.56 16.29 -2.46
C LEU A 77 -6.17 16.04 -3.04
N ARG A 78 -5.66 14.82 -2.85
CA ARG A 78 -4.36 14.39 -3.35
C ARG A 78 -4.51 13.39 -4.46
N LEU A 79 -3.66 13.53 -5.47
CA LEU A 79 -3.45 12.57 -6.54
C LEU A 79 -1.97 12.18 -6.54
N ILE A 80 -1.68 10.88 -6.43
CA ILE A 80 -0.32 10.42 -6.15
C ILE A 80 0.06 9.26 -7.09
N PRO A 81 0.37 9.52 -8.38
CA PRO A 81 0.94 8.48 -9.25
C PRO A 81 2.17 7.84 -8.59
N THR A 82 2.11 6.54 -8.38
CA THR A 82 3.09 5.80 -7.55
C THR A 82 3.55 4.53 -8.26
N MET A 83 4.82 4.23 -8.12
CA MET A 83 5.40 2.93 -8.46
C MET A 83 5.88 2.24 -7.19
N HIS A 84 5.49 0.98 -7.05
CA HIS A 84 5.88 0.11 -5.95
C HIS A 84 6.75 -1.03 -6.48
N PHE A 85 7.89 -1.26 -5.85
CA PHE A 85 8.83 -2.31 -6.20
C PHE A 85 9.03 -3.22 -4.99
N GLY A 86 8.76 -4.51 -5.17
CA GLY A 86 8.92 -5.48 -4.10
C GLY A 86 8.80 -6.91 -4.61
N ASP A 87 9.07 -7.85 -3.73
CA ASP A 87 8.91 -9.28 -3.98
C ASP A 87 7.91 -9.85 -2.98
N LYS A 88 7.14 -10.85 -3.39
CA LYS A 88 6.26 -11.62 -2.50
C LYS A 88 6.66 -13.08 -2.53
N THR A 89 6.60 -13.74 -1.40
CA THR A 89 6.83 -15.19 -1.33
C THR A 89 5.58 -15.85 -0.77
N VAL A 90 4.99 -16.75 -1.56
CA VAL A 90 3.88 -17.62 -1.14
C VAL A 90 4.43 -19.02 -0.91
N ILE A 91 4.03 -19.63 0.19
CA ILE A 91 4.34 -21.03 0.50
C ILE A 91 3.04 -21.82 0.46
N LEU A 92 2.99 -22.83 -0.40
CA LEU A 92 1.92 -23.82 -0.42
C LEU A 92 2.40 -25.03 0.37
N ARG A 93 1.61 -25.46 1.35
CA ARG A 93 1.94 -26.58 2.23
C ARG A 93 0.88 -27.67 2.14
N GLU A 94 1.32 -28.90 1.96
CA GLU A 94 0.46 -30.07 2.10
C GLU A 94 0.34 -30.51 3.56
N GLN A 95 -0.88 -30.84 3.98
CA GLN A 95 -1.18 -31.17 5.37
C GLN A 95 -0.60 -32.50 5.81
N ASN A 96 -0.65 -33.53 4.96
CA ASN A 96 -0.30 -34.90 5.32
C ASN A 96 1.19 -35.22 5.16
N SER A 97 1.79 -34.83 4.01
CA SER A 97 3.21 -35.12 3.73
C SER A 97 4.15 -34.03 4.28
N GLY A 98 3.64 -32.86 4.58
CA GLY A 98 4.44 -31.68 4.94
C GLY A 98 5.23 -31.10 3.76
N GLU A 99 4.94 -31.52 2.54
CA GLU A 99 5.57 -30.97 1.33
C GLU A 99 5.30 -29.48 1.22
N ARG A 100 6.33 -28.72 0.82
CA ARG A 100 6.27 -27.26 0.69
C ARG A 100 6.69 -26.84 -0.70
N VAL A 101 5.81 -26.09 -1.36
CA VAL A 101 6.09 -25.45 -2.65
C VAL A 101 6.23 -23.94 -2.41
N ARG A 102 7.42 -23.39 -2.67
CA ARG A 102 7.68 -21.96 -2.54
C ARG A 102 7.56 -21.29 -3.91
N GLN A 103 6.72 -20.29 -3.98
CA GLN A 103 6.57 -19.44 -5.17
C GLN A 103 6.99 -18.01 -4.84
N GLN A 104 8.05 -17.53 -5.50
CA GLN A 104 8.45 -16.14 -5.45
C GLN A 104 7.76 -15.36 -6.55
N LEU A 105 7.08 -14.30 -6.19
CA LEU A 105 6.36 -13.39 -7.07
C LEU A 105 7.07 -12.04 -7.02
N LYS A 106 7.87 -11.73 -8.08
CA LYS A 106 8.33 -10.35 -8.28
C LYS A 106 7.12 -9.49 -8.57
N SER A 107 7.03 -8.34 -7.91
CA SER A 107 5.87 -7.48 -7.98
C SER A 107 6.30 -6.04 -8.24
N THR A 108 5.93 -5.54 -9.41
CA THR A 108 6.05 -4.13 -9.73
C THR A 108 4.65 -3.61 -10.00
N TYR A 109 4.18 -2.70 -9.15
CA TYR A 109 2.85 -2.12 -9.26
C TYR A 109 2.94 -0.66 -9.67
N VAL A 110 2.00 -0.25 -10.50
CA VAL A 110 1.66 1.16 -10.71
C VAL A 110 0.32 1.41 -10.03
N SER A 111 0.24 2.41 -9.18
CA SER A 111 -0.99 2.81 -8.52
C SER A 111 -1.25 4.30 -8.72
N LEU A 112 -2.52 4.67 -8.60
CA LEU A 112 -2.98 6.06 -8.69
C LEU A 112 -3.86 6.39 -7.49
N PRO A 113 -3.29 6.54 -6.27
CA PRO A 113 -4.05 6.95 -5.10
C PRO A 113 -4.76 8.28 -5.30
N ILE A 114 -6.05 8.30 -4.96
CA ILE A 114 -6.89 9.49 -4.87
C ILE A 114 -7.34 9.58 -3.43
N GLU A 115 -6.81 10.57 -2.71
CA GLU A 115 -6.93 10.67 -1.26
C GLU A 115 -7.53 12.00 -0.84
N ALA A 116 -8.43 11.96 0.13
CA ALA A 116 -8.85 13.13 0.89
C ALA A 116 -7.92 13.26 2.11
N LYS A 117 -7.22 14.38 2.21
CA LYS A 117 -6.38 14.74 3.37
C LYS A 117 -7.16 15.71 4.23
N PHE A 118 -7.38 15.34 5.49
CA PHE A 118 -7.96 16.21 6.50
C PHE A 118 -6.88 16.61 7.50
N ALA A 119 -6.49 17.89 7.48
CA ALA A 119 -5.40 18.44 8.26
C ALA A 119 -5.94 19.38 9.36
N ALA A 120 -5.37 19.27 10.56
CA ALA A 120 -5.67 20.17 11.66
C ALA A 120 -5.13 21.59 11.38
N GLU A 121 -5.38 22.51 12.28
CA GLU A 121 -4.72 23.81 12.23
C GLU A 121 -3.20 23.67 12.42
N ARG A 122 -2.48 24.55 11.76
CA ARG A 122 -1.03 24.57 11.85
C ARG A 122 -0.61 25.10 13.22
N PHE A 123 0.17 24.31 13.94
CA PHE A 123 0.78 24.71 15.20
C PHE A 123 2.27 24.93 14.99
N ASN A 124 2.70 26.21 14.98
CA ASN A 124 4.07 26.60 14.65
C ASN A 124 4.55 26.06 13.28
N ASN A 125 5.41 25.04 13.33
CA ASN A 125 6.03 24.43 12.15
C ASN A 125 5.62 22.97 11.93
N TYR A 126 4.51 22.53 12.51
CA TYR A 126 3.94 21.20 12.27
C TYR A 126 2.43 21.26 12.16
N ARG A 127 1.88 20.32 11.39
CA ARG A 127 0.44 20.21 11.12
C ARG A 127 0.07 18.75 10.96
N PRO A 128 -0.53 18.11 11.97
CA PRO A 128 -0.97 16.73 11.86
C PRO A 128 -2.17 16.62 10.94
N TYR A 129 -2.29 15.47 10.28
CA TYR A 129 -3.40 15.17 9.38
C TYR A 129 -3.71 13.68 9.34
N VAL A 130 -4.90 13.37 8.85
CA VAL A 130 -5.36 12.04 8.50
C VAL A 130 -5.72 12.01 7.01
N ILE A 131 -5.60 10.83 6.42
CA ILE A 131 -5.96 10.59 5.03
C ILE A 131 -6.91 9.41 4.91
N ALA A 132 -7.77 9.48 3.92
CA ALA A 132 -8.56 8.36 3.46
C ALA A 132 -8.75 8.46 1.94
N GLY A 133 -8.71 7.34 1.25
CA GLY A 133 -8.82 7.35 -0.20
C GLY A 133 -8.92 5.98 -0.81
N VAL A 134 -8.92 5.96 -2.13
CA VAL A 134 -8.93 4.74 -2.93
C VAL A 134 -7.74 4.75 -3.90
N SER A 135 -7.20 3.59 -4.13
CA SER A 135 -6.02 3.42 -4.98
C SER A 135 -6.26 2.29 -5.98
N PRO A 136 -6.64 2.61 -7.23
CA PRO A 136 -6.53 1.64 -8.30
C PRO A 136 -5.07 1.27 -8.51
N MET A 137 -4.81 -0.03 -8.58
CA MET A 137 -3.47 -0.62 -8.68
C MET A 137 -3.41 -1.58 -9.84
N LEU A 138 -2.32 -1.54 -10.60
CA LEU A 138 -2.04 -2.42 -11.71
C LEU A 138 -0.70 -3.13 -11.51
N ASP A 139 -0.72 -4.47 -11.46
CA ASP A 139 0.49 -5.30 -11.42
C ASP A 139 1.04 -5.48 -12.84
N LEU A 140 2.24 -4.97 -13.07
CA LEU A 140 2.94 -5.07 -14.36
C LEU A 140 3.70 -6.40 -14.53
N THR A 141 3.79 -7.21 -13.49
CA THR A 141 4.66 -8.40 -13.46
C THR A 141 3.91 -9.72 -13.38
N VAL A 142 2.60 -9.70 -13.58
CA VAL A 142 1.77 -10.91 -13.61
C VAL A 142 2.27 -11.86 -14.71
N LYS A 143 2.68 -13.07 -14.31
CA LYS A 143 3.14 -14.12 -15.21
C LYS A 143 2.15 -15.28 -15.19
N LYS A 144 1.77 -15.74 -16.39
CA LYS A 144 0.97 -16.96 -16.60
C LYS A 144 1.76 -18.22 -16.22
N GLN A 145 1.08 -19.36 -16.16
CA GLN A 145 1.67 -20.70 -15.89
C GLN A 145 2.36 -20.81 -14.51
N ARG A 146 1.76 -20.19 -13.48
CA ARG A 146 2.22 -20.33 -12.10
C ARG A 146 1.20 -21.06 -11.24
N PRO A 147 1.59 -21.67 -10.11
CA PRO A 147 0.69 -22.34 -9.18
C PRO A 147 -0.50 -21.47 -8.76
N ILE A 148 -0.23 -20.20 -8.43
CA ILE A 148 -1.26 -19.20 -8.13
C ILE A 148 -1.16 -18.07 -9.17
N LEU A 149 -2.28 -17.77 -9.82
CA LEU A 149 -2.43 -16.62 -10.71
C LEU A 149 -3.27 -15.56 -10.00
N VAL A 150 -2.74 -14.34 -9.97
CA VAL A 150 -3.46 -13.17 -9.47
C VAL A 150 -3.85 -12.27 -10.64
N LYS A 151 -5.01 -11.63 -10.52
CA LYS A 151 -5.46 -10.65 -11.51
C LYS A 151 -4.51 -9.44 -11.50
N PRO A 152 -4.27 -8.83 -12.67
CA PRO A 152 -3.36 -7.68 -12.75
C PRO A 152 -3.92 -6.42 -12.11
N PHE A 153 -5.25 -6.30 -12.00
CA PHE A 153 -5.93 -5.13 -11.47
C PHE A 153 -6.45 -5.39 -10.05
N ASP A 154 -6.19 -4.45 -9.15
CA ASP A 154 -6.74 -4.40 -7.80
C ASP A 154 -7.23 -2.99 -7.47
N LEU A 155 -8.15 -2.88 -6.53
CA LEU A 155 -8.63 -1.63 -5.97
C LEU A 155 -8.43 -1.67 -4.45
N MET A 156 -7.59 -0.77 -3.95
CA MET A 156 -7.30 -0.68 -2.52
C MET A 156 -8.02 0.49 -1.87
N LEU A 157 -8.49 0.28 -0.65
CA LEU A 157 -8.88 1.32 0.27
C LEU A 157 -7.66 1.71 1.10
N GLU A 158 -7.35 2.99 1.14
CA GLU A 158 -6.21 3.53 1.89
C GLU A 158 -6.69 4.40 3.04
N VAL A 159 -6.12 4.21 4.21
CA VAL A 159 -6.29 5.07 5.37
C VAL A 159 -4.93 5.30 6.02
N GLY A 160 -4.72 6.49 6.56
CA GLY A 160 -3.43 6.79 7.16
C GLY A 160 -3.43 8.08 7.96
N PHE A 161 -2.27 8.36 8.50
CA PHE A 161 -2.02 9.59 9.23
C PHE A 161 -0.59 10.05 9.02
N GLY A 162 -0.38 11.35 9.14
CA GLY A 162 0.92 11.96 8.98
C GLY A 162 1.00 13.32 9.66
N CYS A 163 2.12 13.96 9.46
CA CYS A 163 2.35 15.30 9.95
C CYS A 163 3.16 16.13 8.96
N ASP A 164 2.65 17.29 8.59
CA ASP A 164 3.41 18.26 7.80
C ASP A 164 4.41 18.97 8.70
N PHE A 165 5.69 18.86 8.41
CA PHE A 165 6.77 19.60 9.05
C PHE A 165 7.26 20.70 8.11
N TYR A 166 7.13 21.94 8.52
CA TYR A 166 7.54 23.11 7.76
C TYR A 166 9.00 23.43 8.07
N LEU A 167 9.89 22.97 7.20
CA LEU A 167 11.31 23.28 7.26
C LEU A 167 11.61 24.62 6.54
N PRO A 168 12.77 25.24 6.74
CA PRO A 168 13.08 26.52 6.10
C PRO A 168 12.99 26.48 4.56
N PHE A 169 13.39 25.36 3.93
CA PHE A 169 13.51 25.25 2.48
C PHE A 169 12.40 24.41 1.83
N PHE A 170 11.86 23.42 2.53
CA PHE A 170 10.83 22.50 2.01
C PHE A 170 9.88 22.07 3.12
N LYS A 171 8.79 21.46 2.75
CA LYS A 171 7.84 20.82 3.67
C LYS A 171 8.08 19.32 3.61
N LEU A 172 8.34 18.69 4.75
CA LEU A 172 8.52 17.25 4.89
C LEU A 172 7.27 16.67 5.53
N ASN A 173 6.67 15.66 4.89
CA ASN A 173 5.47 15.03 5.41
C ASN A 173 5.72 13.51 5.59
N PRO A 174 6.19 13.07 6.75
CA PRO A 174 6.16 11.66 7.10
C PRO A 174 4.71 11.19 7.27
N GLU A 175 4.40 10.04 6.66
CA GLU A 175 3.04 9.50 6.60
C GLU A 175 3.07 7.99 6.69
N LEU A 176 2.22 7.44 7.54
CA LEU A 176 1.98 6.01 7.65
C LEU A 176 0.61 5.68 7.08
N LYS A 177 0.57 4.82 6.06
CA LYS A 177 -0.64 4.35 5.38
C LYS A 177 -0.86 2.87 5.56
N PHE A 178 -2.13 2.50 5.65
CA PHE A 178 -2.63 1.13 5.61
C PHE A 178 -3.53 1.01 4.38
N ALA A 179 -3.23 0.07 3.52
CA ALA A 179 -3.99 -0.21 2.31
C ALA A 179 -4.55 -1.64 2.35
N PHE A 180 -5.82 -1.78 2.00
CA PHE A 180 -6.56 -3.04 2.01
C PHE A 180 -7.24 -3.25 0.66
N SER A 181 -6.99 -4.40 0.03
CA SER A 181 -7.69 -4.78 -1.19
C SER A 181 -9.18 -4.99 -0.92
N ILE A 182 -10.02 -4.40 -1.76
CA ILE A 182 -11.48 -4.59 -1.73
C ILE A 182 -11.88 -5.76 -2.62
N LEU A 183 -11.12 -6.03 -3.68
CA LEU A 183 -11.43 -7.03 -4.69
C LEU A 183 -10.84 -8.40 -4.33
N ASP A 184 -11.44 -9.45 -4.89
CA ASP A 184 -10.81 -10.76 -4.96
C ASP A 184 -9.87 -10.80 -6.17
N ILE A 185 -8.57 -10.81 -5.88
CA ILE A 185 -7.53 -10.83 -6.90
C ILE A 185 -7.16 -12.24 -7.36
N LEU A 186 -7.79 -13.29 -6.83
CA LEU A 186 -7.59 -14.67 -7.32
C LEU A 186 -8.19 -14.82 -8.71
N ASP A 187 -7.37 -15.29 -9.65
CA ASP A 187 -7.87 -15.70 -10.97
C ASP A 187 -8.21 -17.20 -10.94
N LYS A 188 -9.53 -17.49 -10.97
CA LYS A 188 -10.06 -18.85 -10.93
C LYS A 188 -10.15 -19.49 -12.33
N ASP A 189 -10.15 -18.68 -13.39
CA ASP A 189 -10.09 -19.16 -14.77
C ASP A 189 -8.64 -19.47 -15.16
N ARG A 190 -8.32 -20.75 -15.17
CA ARG A 190 -6.98 -21.27 -15.41
C ARG A 190 -6.87 -21.97 -16.78
N SER A 191 -7.51 -21.40 -17.79
CA SER A 191 -7.37 -21.85 -19.18
C SER A 191 -5.94 -21.68 -19.74
N ASP A 192 -5.10 -20.92 -19.03
CA ASP A 192 -3.69 -20.72 -19.36
C ASP A 192 -2.76 -21.88 -18.99
N LEU A 193 -3.22 -22.81 -18.11
CA LEU A 193 -2.36 -23.88 -17.61
C LEU A 193 -2.15 -24.98 -18.61
N LEU A 194 -0.87 -25.27 -18.90
CA LEU A 194 -0.44 -26.45 -19.65
C LEU A 194 -0.37 -27.71 -18.78
N ASP A 195 -0.14 -27.54 -17.47
CA ASP A 195 -0.06 -28.63 -16.50
C ASP A 195 -1.25 -28.60 -15.54
N ALA A 196 -2.14 -29.59 -15.67
CA ALA A 196 -3.32 -29.73 -14.81
C ALA A 196 -2.99 -29.92 -13.33
N ASN A 197 -1.75 -30.33 -12.97
CA ASN A 197 -1.32 -30.50 -11.59
C ASN A 197 -1.33 -29.19 -10.79
N TYR A 198 -1.22 -28.04 -11.45
CA TYR A 198 -1.30 -26.73 -10.77
C TYR A 198 -2.73 -26.31 -10.41
N LEU A 199 -3.76 -26.93 -10.99
CA LEU A 199 -5.17 -26.63 -10.66
C LEU A 199 -5.49 -26.90 -9.18
N LYS A 200 -4.82 -27.89 -8.58
CA LYS A 200 -5.03 -28.23 -7.17
C LYS A 200 -4.76 -27.03 -6.24
N TYR A 201 -3.77 -26.21 -6.54
CA TYR A 201 -3.40 -25.04 -5.74
C TYR A 201 -4.42 -23.91 -5.85
N THR A 202 -4.90 -23.64 -7.07
CA THR A 202 -5.94 -22.61 -7.27
C THR A 202 -7.27 -23.06 -6.66
N ARG A 203 -7.62 -24.36 -6.76
CA ARG A 203 -8.85 -24.90 -6.18
C ARG A 203 -8.86 -24.98 -4.67
N SER A 204 -7.69 -24.99 -4.01
CA SER A 204 -7.60 -24.99 -2.55
C SER A 204 -7.84 -23.61 -1.91
N LEU A 205 -7.88 -22.54 -2.73
CA LEU A 205 -8.12 -21.17 -2.29
C LEU A 205 -9.52 -20.71 -2.67
N ASP A 206 -10.19 -20.04 -1.73
CA ASP A 206 -11.48 -19.40 -1.97
C ASP A 206 -11.33 -17.96 -2.43
N LYS A 207 -10.50 -17.20 -1.73
CA LYS A 207 -10.26 -15.77 -1.98
C LYS A 207 -8.81 -15.40 -1.69
N VAL A 208 -8.29 -14.43 -2.45
CA VAL A 208 -6.99 -13.80 -2.20
C VAL A 208 -7.17 -12.29 -2.16
N THR A 209 -6.74 -11.67 -1.07
CA THR A 209 -6.71 -10.22 -0.91
C THR A 209 -5.31 -9.74 -0.56
N ALA A 210 -4.99 -8.51 -0.90
CA ALA A 210 -3.71 -7.90 -0.56
C ALA A 210 -3.88 -6.89 0.57
N LYS A 211 -2.88 -6.84 1.45
CA LYS A 211 -2.75 -5.81 2.49
C LYS A 211 -1.37 -5.18 2.37
N MET A 212 -1.28 -3.88 2.58
CA MET A 212 0.00 -3.17 2.51
C MET A 212 0.09 -2.11 3.60
N ILE A 213 1.26 -2.01 4.20
CA ILE A 213 1.63 -0.93 5.11
C ILE A 213 2.72 -0.12 4.44
N VAL A 214 2.55 1.19 4.33
CA VAL A 214 3.49 2.08 3.64
C VAL A 214 3.91 3.19 4.58
N LEU A 215 5.20 3.34 4.77
CA LEU A 215 5.81 4.51 5.42
C LEU A 215 6.42 5.40 4.34
N SER A 216 5.87 6.57 4.14
CA SER A 216 6.24 7.51 3.08
C SER A 216 6.80 8.81 3.66
N PHE A 217 7.73 9.41 2.94
CA PHE A 217 8.26 10.74 3.21
C PHE A 217 8.03 11.60 1.97
N TYR A 218 7.10 12.55 2.07
CA TYR A 218 6.81 13.49 1.00
C TYR A 218 7.64 14.76 1.15
N PHE A 219 8.07 15.30 0.02
CA PHE A 219 8.85 16.53 -0.09
C PHE A 219 8.09 17.50 -0.98
N GLU A 220 7.66 18.64 -0.40
CA GLU A 220 6.88 19.69 -1.06
C GLU A 220 7.60 21.05 -0.99
#